data_dbbc2fa4d24bd1e3a3a4489ca75aac00
#
_entry.id   dbbc2fa4d24bd1e3a3a4489ca75aac00
#
_cell.length_a   1.000
_cell.length_b   1.000
_cell.length_c   1.000
_cell.angle_alpha   90.00
_cell.angle_beta   90.00
_cell.angle_gamma   90.00
#
_symmetry.space_group_name_H-M   'P 1'
#
loop_
_entity.id
_entity.type
_entity.pdbx_description
1 polymer ?
#
loop_
_entity_poly.entity_id
_entity_poly.type
_entity_poly.pdbx_seq_one_letter_code
_entity_poly.pdbx_strand_id
1 'polypeptide(L)'
;MSKIAVAVFNRKGGVGKTTIAVILAQIALVRHQRVLAIDLDPSGNFTSAFGFLKNSSFKDFFRTKNTLEDSDADAPEDWIVIDCPPSLDEVSLHAIDFADIIVVPVRPDYFSLSPLGMLTSMAEKKYGKSRSQLPLVKLGFDSSSMSKVANQIINDGGYPVAEDIGLHKSIPYNITTGRIWSMGLAARSRTPYENLYRKISTAVERMSDGVTDVHEVWAEGSGEE
;
A
#
# COMPACT_ATOMS: atom_id res chain seq x y z
N MET A 1 -3.21 13.83 -14.68
CA MET A 1 -3.00 13.21 -13.34
C MET A 1 -1.51 13.00 -13.18
N SER A 2 -0.96 13.32 -12.03
CA SER A 2 0.44 13.01 -11.72
C SER A 2 0.60 11.48 -11.63
N LYS A 3 1.75 10.97 -12.09
CA LYS A 3 2.12 9.56 -11.90
C LYS A 3 2.23 9.29 -10.39
N ILE A 4 1.83 8.12 -9.95
CA ILE A 4 1.82 7.72 -8.54
C ILE A 4 2.66 6.46 -8.37
N ALA A 5 3.73 6.54 -7.58
CA ALA A 5 4.55 5.40 -7.19
C ALA A 5 4.31 5.06 -5.70
N VAL A 6 3.84 3.83 -5.45
CA VAL A 6 3.51 3.36 -4.10
C VAL A 6 4.28 2.09 -3.78
N ALA A 7 5.09 2.12 -2.72
CA ALA A 7 5.67 0.91 -2.14
C ALA A 7 4.82 0.41 -0.96
N VAL A 8 4.59 -0.89 -0.91
CA VAL A 8 3.93 -1.53 0.25
C VAL A 8 4.98 -2.28 1.04
N PHE A 9 5.33 -1.79 2.22
CA PHE A 9 6.44 -2.31 3.00
C PHE A 9 6.11 -2.53 4.47
N ASN A 10 6.53 -3.65 5.01
CA ASN A 10 6.74 -3.93 6.44
C ASN A 10 7.69 -5.11 6.56
N ARG A 11 8.57 -5.09 7.55
CA ARG A 11 9.54 -6.18 7.82
C ARG A 11 8.88 -7.49 8.25
N LYS A 12 7.65 -7.45 8.71
CA LYS A 12 6.94 -8.64 9.14
C LYS A 12 6.32 -9.38 7.93
N GLY A 13 6.59 -10.68 7.84
CA GLY A 13 5.91 -11.57 6.91
C GLY A 13 4.43 -11.76 7.28
N GLY A 14 3.55 -11.94 6.28
CA GLY A 14 2.13 -12.23 6.49
C GLY A 14 1.29 -11.08 7.06
N VAL A 15 1.79 -9.84 7.08
CA VAL A 15 1.06 -8.68 7.58
C VAL A 15 0.04 -8.12 6.58
N GLY A 16 0.10 -8.55 5.31
CA GLY A 16 -0.86 -8.14 4.28
C GLY A 16 -0.27 -7.25 3.18
N LYS A 17 1.06 -7.15 3.03
CA LYS A 17 1.72 -6.35 1.98
C LYS A 17 1.17 -6.66 0.59
N THR A 18 1.38 -7.88 0.14
CA THR A 18 0.92 -8.34 -1.18
C THR A 18 -0.59 -8.13 -1.38
N THR A 19 -1.40 -8.37 -0.33
CA THR A 19 -2.85 -8.14 -0.38
C THR A 19 -3.18 -6.68 -0.68
N ILE A 20 -2.55 -5.74 0.02
CA ILE A 20 -2.74 -4.30 -0.21
C ILE A 20 -2.26 -3.93 -1.61
N ALA A 21 -1.06 -4.37 -2.03
CA ALA A 21 -0.53 -4.10 -3.36
C ALA A 21 -1.46 -4.58 -4.48
N VAL A 22 -1.95 -5.83 -4.39
CA VAL A 22 -2.91 -6.39 -5.35
C VAL A 22 -4.18 -5.55 -5.43
N ILE A 23 -4.73 -5.16 -4.29
CA ILE A 23 -5.99 -4.42 -4.25
C ILE A 23 -5.81 -3.01 -4.83
N LEU A 24 -4.75 -2.29 -4.49
CA LEU A 24 -4.47 -0.97 -5.05
C LEU A 24 -4.32 -1.04 -6.57
N ALA A 25 -3.55 -1.99 -7.08
CA ALA A 25 -3.39 -2.21 -8.51
C ALA A 25 -4.72 -2.54 -9.20
N GLN A 26 -5.56 -3.39 -8.59
CA GLN A 26 -6.88 -3.73 -9.15
C GLN A 26 -7.83 -2.52 -9.16
N ILE A 27 -7.82 -1.67 -8.13
CA ILE A 27 -8.65 -0.46 -8.11
C ILE A 27 -8.23 0.50 -9.24
N ALA A 28 -6.93 0.69 -9.44
CA ALA A 28 -6.42 1.51 -10.53
C ALA A 28 -6.88 0.98 -11.90
N LEU A 29 -6.74 -0.33 -12.14
CA LEU A 29 -7.18 -0.97 -13.38
C LEU A 29 -8.69 -0.81 -13.64
N VAL A 30 -9.53 -1.00 -12.62
CA VAL A 30 -11.00 -0.82 -12.76
C VAL A 30 -11.36 0.63 -13.06
N ARG A 31 -10.50 1.58 -12.70
CA ARG A 31 -10.61 3.00 -13.03
C ARG A 31 -9.94 3.36 -14.37
N HIS A 32 -9.63 2.34 -15.19
CA HIS A 32 -9.00 2.50 -16.51
C HIS A 32 -7.63 3.20 -16.48
N GLN A 33 -6.90 3.08 -15.39
CA GLN A 33 -5.53 3.58 -15.27
C GLN A 33 -4.54 2.48 -15.66
N ARG A 34 -3.43 2.90 -16.26
CA ARG A 34 -2.33 2.00 -16.60
C ARG A 34 -1.52 1.70 -15.34
N VAL A 35 -1.21 0.45 -15.11
CA VAL A 35 -0.53 -0.01 -13.90
C VAL A 35 0.74 -0.77 -14.26
N LEU A 36 1.87 -0.35 -13.69
CA LEU A 36 3.07 -1.13 -13.59
C LEU A 36 3.12 -1.77 -12.19
N ALA A 37 3.01 -3.09 -12.14
CA ALA A 37 3.13 -3.86 -10.91
C ALA A 37 4.55 -4.42 -10.78
N ILE A 38 5.27 -4.02 -9.72
CA ILE A 38 6.65 -4.45 -9.46
C ILE A 38 6.63 -5.38 -8.25
N ASP A 39 6.92 -6.65 -8.48
CA ASP A 39 6.95 -7.71 -7.47
C ASP A 39 8.40 -7.96 -7.05
N LEU A 40 8.81 -7.37 -5.95
CA LEU A 40 10.16 -7.52 -5.40
C LEU A 40 10.27 -8.67 -4.38
N ASP A 41 9.13 -9.29 -3.99
CA ASP A 41 9.13 -10.47 -3.12
C ASP A 41 9.47 -11.71 -3.96
N PRO A 42 10.54 -12.46 -3.63
CA PRO A 42 10.90 -13.66 -4.37
C PRO A 42 9.82 -14.74 -4.46
N SER A 43 8.79 -14.67 -3.61
CA SER A 43 7.64 -15.58 -3.66
C SER A 43 6.76 -15.38 -4.89
N GLY A 44 6.83 -14.22 -5.57
CA GLY A 44 6.10 -13.92 -6.79
C GLY A 44 4.57 -13.89 -6.63
N ASN A 45 4.09 -13.68 -5.41
CA ASN A 45 2.66 -13.74 -5.11
C ASN A 45 1.88 -12.58 -5.73
N PHE A 46 2.49 -11.40 -5.81
CA PHE A 46 1.87 -10.24 -6.43
C PHE A 46 1.65 -10.47 -7.94
N THR A 47 2.68 -10.89 -8.66
CA THR A 47 2.60 -11.22 -10.08
C THR A 47 1.61 -12.36 -10.34
N SER A 48 1.63 -13.40 -9.51
CA SER A 48 0.74 -14.57 -9.63
C SER A 48 -0.73 -14.19 -9.49
N ALA A 49 -1.06 -13.20 -8.65
CA ALA A 49 -2.43 -12.72 -8.45
C ALA A 49 -3.05 -12.10 -9.72
N PHE A 50 -2.24 -11.75 -10.71
CA PHE A 50 -2.69 -11.15 -11.98
C PHE A 50 -2.59 -12.09 -13.20
N GLY A 51 -2.26 -13.37 -13.00
CA GLY A 51 -2.14 -14.35 -14.09
C GLY A 51 -3.37 -14.43 -15.00
N PHE A 52 -4.56 -14.15 -14.46
CA PHE A 52 -5.82 -14.16 -15.21
C PHE A 52 -5.98 -12.97 -16.18
N LEU A 53 -5.24 -11.87 -15.98
CA LEU A 53 -5.37 -10.69 -16.86
C LEU A 53 -4.85 -10.92 -18.27
N LYS A 54 -3.99 -11.93 -18.50
CA LYS A 54 -3.43 -12.23 -19.83
C LYS A 54 -4.47 -12.35 -20.93
N ASN A 55 -5.69 -12.76 -20.59
CA ASN A 55 -6.81 -12.96 -21.52
C ASN A 55 -7.98 -12.00 -21.25
N SER A 56 -7.76 -10.90 -20.57
CA SER A 56 -8.80 -9.91 -20.21
C SER A 56 -8.71 -8.63 -21.03
N SER A 57 -9.75 -7.80 -20.94
CA SER A 57 -9.76 -6.44 -21.51
C SER A 57 -8.74 -5.48 -20.86
N PHE A 58 -8.14 -5.86 -19.74
CA PHE A 58 -7.16 -5.05 -19.02
C PHE A 58 -5.71 -5.33 -19.41
N LYS A 59 -5.44 -6.29 -20.32
CA LYS A 59 -4.09 -6.70 -20.71
C LYS A 59 -3.19 -5.53 -21.18
N ASP A 60 -3.77 -4.54 -21.85
CA ASP A 60 -3.05 -3.39 -22.40
C ASP A 60 -2.83 -2.27 -21.35
N PHE A 61 -3.48 -2.38 -20.18
CA PHE A 61 -3.38 -1.44 -19.06
C PHE A 61 -2.49 -1.96 -17.93
N PHE A 62 -1.92 -3.15 -18.06
CA PHE A 62 -1.20 -3.81 -16.97
C PHE A 62 0.11 -4.43 -17.44
N ARG A 63 1.21 -4.07 -16.76
CA ARG A 63 2.52 -4.68 -16.93
C ARG A 63 3.06 -5.15 -15.58
N THR A 64 3.92 -6.18 -15.59
CA THR A 64 4.60 -6.68 -14.39
C THR A 64 6.11 -6.74 -14.61
N LYS A 65 6.85 -6.45 -13.54
CA LYS A 65 8.31 -6.64 -13.43
C LYS A 65 8.63 -7.28 -12.07
N ASN A 66 9.81 -7.89 -11.98
CA ASN A 66 10.37 -8.40 -10.73
C ASN A 66 11.64 -7.66 -10.29
N THR A 67 11.94 -6.55 -10.96
CA THR A 67 13.03 -5.63 -10.63
C THR A 67 12.52 -4.20 -10.67
N LEU A 68 13.10 -3.33 -9.86
CA LEU A 68 12.87 -1.90 -9.89
C LEU A 68 14.12 -1.20 -10.41
N GLU A 69 13.95 -0.29 -11.35
CA GLU A 69 15.02 0.52 -11.96
C GLU A 69 14.64 2.00 -11.90
N ASP A 70 15.63 2.90 -11.82
CA ASP A 70 15.37 4.34 -11.80
C ASP A 70 14.61 4.81 -13.05
N SER A 71 14.83 4.14 -14.20
CA SER A 71 14.11 4.39 -15.46
C SER A 71 12.58 4.09 -15.37
N ASP A 72 12.12 3.35 -14.39
CA ASP A 72 10.69 3.14 -14.17
C ASP A 72 9.95 4.43 -13.76
N ALA A 73 10.69 5.45 -13.30
CA ALA A 73 10.13 6.77 -13.06
C ALA A 73 9.57 7.41 -14.36
N ASP A 74 10.15 7.06 -15.52
CA ASP A 74 9.70 7.55 -16.84
C ASP A 74 8.69 6.61 -17.52
N ALA A 75 8.30 5.51 -16.86
CA ALA A 75 7.33 4.56 -17.39
C ALA A 75 6.02 5.25 -17.77
N PRO A 76 5.32 4.80 -18.83
CA PRO A 76 4.08 5.46 -19.30
C PRO A 76 2.86 5.19 -18.43
N GLU A 77 2.99 4.37 -17.40
CA GLU A 77 1.93 3.98 -16.51
C GLU A 77 1.53 5.13 -15.56
N ASP A 78 0.26 5.14 -15.18
CA ASP A 78 -0.32 6.15 -14.28
C ASP A 78 -0.05 5.76 -12.80
N TRP A 79 0.03 4.46 -12.53
CA TRP A 79 0.36 3.89 -11.21
C TRP A 79 1.52 2.90 -11.30
N ILE A 80 2.47 3.05 -10.38
CA ILE A 80 3.52 2.07 -10.11
C ILE A 80 3.25 1.52 -8.71
N VAL A 81 2.93 0.24 -8.61
CA VAL A 81 2.67 -0.43 -7.32
C VAL A 81 3.77 -1.44 -7.06
N ILE A 82 4.47 -1.28 -5.95
CA ILE A 82 5.64 -2.07 -5.60
C ILE A 82 5.32 -2.92 -4.36
N ASP A 83 5.31 -4.24 -4.51
CA ASP A 83 5.23 -5.20 -3.39
C ASP A 83 6.63 -5.55 -2.91
N CYS A 84 6.95 -5.15 -1.69
CA CYS A 84 8.29 -5.32 -1.12
C CYS A 84 8.41 -6.62 -0.33
N PRO A 85 9.58 -7.27 -0.32
CA PRO A 85 9.86 -8.40 0.54
C PRO A 85 9.85 -8.00 2.04
N PRO A 86 9.80 -8.96 2.97
CA PRO A 86 9.83 -8.68 4.41
C PRO A 86 11.24 -8.38 4.95
N SER A 87 12.19 -8.09 4.09
CA SER A 87 13.58 -7.75 4.40
C SER A 87 13.83 -6.25 4.20
N LEU A 88 14.75 -5.68 4.98
CA LEU A 88 15.23 -4.32 4.78
C LEU A 88 16.61 -4.39 4.11
N ASP A 89 16.63 -4.91 2.90
CA ASP A 89 17.78 -5.04 2.02
C ASP A 89 17.86 -3.90 0.99
N GLU A 90 18.85 -3.93 0.12
CA GLU A 90 19.06 -2.91 -0.90
C GLU A 90 17.84 -2.75 -1.83
N VAL A 91 17.16 -3.86 -2.12
CA VAL A 91 15.98 -3.85 -3.01
C VAL A 91 14.81 -3.11 -2.35
N SER A 92 14.53 -3.41 -1.08
CA SER A 92 13.50 -2.70 -0.30
C SER A 92 13.87 -1.23 -0.06
N LEU A 93 15.15 -0.95 0.19
CA LEU A 93 15.64 0.42 0.36
C LEU A 93 15.48 1.25 -0.91
N HIS A 94 15.74 0.67 -2.08
CA HIS A 94 15.51 1.32 -3.36
C HIS A 94 14.02 1.60 -3.58
N ALA A 95 13.14 0.65 -3.25
CA ALA A 95 11.68 0.87 -3.34
C ALA A 95 11.18 2.00 -2.42
N ILE A 96 11.73 2.10 -1.21
CA ILE A 96 11.41 3.17 -0.25
C ILE A 96 11.88 4.53 -0.77
N ASP A 97 13.06 4.60 -1.39
CA ASP A 97 13.58 5.82 -2.01
C ASP A 97 12.74 6.26 -3.20
N PHE A 98 12.44 5.34 -4.09
CA PHE A 98 11.73 5.56 -5.35
C PHE A 98 10.27 6.01 -5.15
N ALA A 99 9.55 5.41 -4.21
CA ALA A 99 8.11 5.61 -4.06
C ALA A 99 7.74 7.01 -3.54
N ASP A 100 6.64 7.58 -4.03
CA ASP A 100 6.05 8.80 -3.47
C ASP A 100 5.48 8.55 -2.07
N ILE A 101 4.78 7.42 -1.91
CA ILE A 101 4.13 6.99 -0.66
C ILE A 101 4.56 5.58 -0.30
N ILE A 102 4.89 5.37 0.97
CA ILE A 102 5.20 4.05 1.52
C ILE A 102 4.03 3.60 2.40
N VAL A 103 3.15 2.78 1.88
CA VAL A 103 2.05 2.19 2.65
C VAL A 103 2.58 1.10 3.58
N VAL A 104 2.32 1.24 4.87
CA VAL A 104 2.84 0.33 5.89
C VAL A 104 1.68 -0.43 6.55
N PRO A 105 1.35 -1.65 6.08
CA PRO A 105 0.34 -2.48 6.74
C PRO A 105 0.84 -2.93 8.11
N VAL A 106 -0.01 -2.80 9.12
CA VAL A 106 0.28 -3.22 10.50
C VAL A 106 -0.84 -4.07 11.08
N ARG A 107 -0.49 -4.99 11.96
CA ARG A 107 -1.43 -5.78 12.78
C ARG A 107 -1.30 -5.39 14.24
N PRO A 108 -2.28 -5.69 15.10
CA PRO A 108 -2.22 -5.39 16.53
C PRO A 108 -1.28 -6.35 17.26
N ASP A 109 -0.01 -6.40 16.86
CA ASP A 109 1.03 -7.19 17.49
C ASP A 109 2.38 -6.48 17.48
N TYR A 110 3.22 -6.80 18.45
CA TYR A 110 4.51 -6.17 18.65
C TYR A 110 5.41 -6.25 17.41
N PHE A 111 5.47 -7.39 16.74
CA PHE A 111 6.41 -7.61 15.64
C PHE A 111 6.07 -6.81 14.39
N SER A 112 4.82 -6.41 14.20
CA SER A 112 4.45 -5.55 13.09
C SER A 112 4.70 -4.07 13.38
N LEU A 113 4.71 -3.67 14.65
CA LEU A 113 4.88 -2.29 15.09
C LEU A 113 6.33 -1.95 15.44
N SER A 114 7.10 -2.90 16.00
CA SER A 114 8.47 -2.64 16.44
C SER A 114 9.42 -2.08 15.38
N PRO A 115 9.26 -2.37 14.05
CA PRO A 115 10.12 -1.79 13.03
C PRO A 115 9.80 -0.33 12.68
N LEU A 116 8.64 0.21 13.08
CA LEU A 116 8.14 1.52 12.61
C LEU A 116 9.10 2.66 12.90
N GLY A 117 9.61 2.75 14.12
CA GLY A 117 10.53 3.82 14.50
C GLY A 117 11.82 3.83 13.70
N MET A 118 12.37 2.65 13.42
CA MET A 118 13.56 2.53 12.58
C MET A 118 13.26 2.86 11.13
N LEU A 119 12.14 2.37 10.60
CA LEU A 119 11.71 2.63 9.22
C LEU A 119 11.51 4.13 8.98
N THR A 120 10.75 4.81 9.85
CA THR A 120 10.51 6.25 9.76
C THR A 120 11.80 7.05 9.85
N SER A 121 12.62 6.78 10.87
CA SER A 121 13.90 7.48 11.05
C SER A 121 14.83 7.29 9.85
N MET A 122 14.85 6.13 9.24
CA MET A 122 15.64 5.86 8.05
C MET A 122 15.08 6.60 6.83
N ALA A 123 13.76 6.54 6.61
CA ALA A 123 13.11 7.23 5.50
C ALA A 123 13.34 8.75 5.58
N GLU A 124 13.20 9.33 6.77
CA GLU A 124 13.45 10.75 7.00
C GLU A 124 14.93 11.12 6.77
N LYS A 125 15.86 10.42 7.40
CA LYS A 125 17.27 10.82 7.42
C LYS A 125 18.03 10.49 6.16
N LYS A 126 17.70 9.37 5.49
CA LYS A 126 18.45 8.89 4.34
C LYS A 126 17.81 9.30 3.02
N TYR A 127 16.48 9.36 2.96
CA TYR A 127 15.73 9.59 1.72
C TYR A 127 14.91 10.87 1.72
N GLY A 128 14.96 11.68 2.78
CA GLY A 128 14.23 12.94 2.89
C GLY A 128 12.70 12.80 2.88
N LYS A 129 12.19 11.59 3.12
CA LYS A 129 10.76 11.33 3.17
C LYS A 129 10.18 11.86 4.48
N SER A 130 9.12 12.65 4.43
CA SER A 130 8.41 13.04 5.65
C SER A 130 7.64 11.84 6.23
N ARG A 131 7.38 11.88 7.54
CA ARG A 131 6.56 10.84 8.19
C ARG A 131 5.17 10.70 7.57
N SER A 132 4.61 11.80 7.06
CA SER A 132 3.31 11.79 6.38
C SER A 132 3.30 10.99 5.07
N GLN A 133 4.47 10.68 4.49
CA GLN A 133 4.59 9.79 3.34
C GLN A 133 4.62 8.29 3.72
N LEU A 134 4.54 7.96 5.02
CA LEU A 134 4.53 6.59 5.54
C LEU A 134 3.21 6.27 6.27
N PRO A 135 2.05 6.36 5.62
CA PRO A 135 0.78 6.09 6.26
C PRO A 135 0.64 4.62 6.66
N LEU A 136 0.15 4.38 7.87
CA LEU A 136 -0.18 3.05 8.35
C LEU A 136 -1.55 2.61 7.81
N VAL A 137 -1.66 1.34 7.45
CA VAL A 137 -2.93 0.65 7.24
C VAL A 137 -3.10 -0.39 8.32
N LYS A 138 -4.01 -0.17 9.24
CA LYS A 138 -4.33 -1.08 10.33
C LYS A 138 -5.15 -2.25 9.80
N LEU A 139 -4.73 -3.48 10.07
CA LEU A 139 -5.37 -4.69 9.59
C LEU A 139 -5.81 -5.58 10.76
N GLY A 140 -7.12 -5.73 10.92
CA GLY A 140 -7.71 -6.61 11.93
C GLY A 140 -7.55 -6.10 13.36
N PHE A 141 -7.57 -4.79 13.55
CA PHE A 141 -7.71 -4.18 14.86
C PHE A 141 -9.16 -4.38 15.37
N ASP A 142 -9.30 -4.62 16.65
CA ASP A 142 -10.57 -4.89 17.33
C ASP A 142 -10.59 -4.26 18.74
N SER A 143 -11.55 -4.64 19.56
CA SER A 143 -11.66 -4.14 20.94
C SER A 143 -10.74 -4.84 21.96
N SER A 144 -9.90 -5.77 21.53
CA SER A 144 -8.97 -6.51 22.39
C SER A 144 -7.94 -5.61 23.08
N SER A 145 -7.40 -6.10 24.19
CA SER A 145 -6.30 -5.41 24.89
C SER A 145 -5.05 -5.25 24.02
N MET A 146 -4.78 -6.21 23.13
CA MET A 146 -3.68 -6.13 22.19
C MET A 146 -3.86 -4.96 21.21
N SER A 147 -5.06 -4.82 20.65
CA SER A 147 -5.40 -3.70 19.74
C SER A 147 -5.34 -2.34 20.46
N LYS A 148 -5.74 -2.28 21.73
CA LYS A 148 -5.65 -1.05 22.52
C LYS A 148 -4.19 -0.63 22.74
N VAL A 149 -3.31 -1.57 23.12
CA VAL A 149 -1.87 -1.31 23.27
C VAL A 149 -1.25 -0.90 21.93
N ALA A 150 -1.58 -1.59 20.86
CA ALA A 150 -1.10 -1.27 19.51
C ALA A 150 -1.53 0.15 19.07
N ASN A 151 -2.78 0.53 19.30
CA ASN A 151 -3.28 1.89 19.03
C ASN A 151 -2.51 2.94 19.85
N GLN A 152 -2.23 2.65 21.12
CA GLN A 152 -1.44 3.58 21.95
C GLN A 152 -0.04 3.78 21.38
N ILE A 153 0.66 2.72 20.99
CA ILE A 153 2.00 2.81 20.35
C ILE A 153 1.93 3.65 19.07
N ILE A 154 0.91 3.47 18.26
CA ILE A 154 0.72 4.23 17.02
C ILE A 154 0.51 5.71 17.32
N ASN A 155 -0.37 6.03 18.27
CA ASN A 155 -0.69 7.40 18.66
C ASN A 155 0.50 8.11 19.31
N ASP A 156 1.15 7.46 20.27
CA ASP A 156 2.33 8.02 20.97
C ASP A 156 3.50 8.25 20.00
N GLY A 157 3.60 7.42 18.97
CA GLY A 157 4.59 7.57 17.91
C GLY A 157 4.24 8.63 16.86
N GLY A 158 3.04 9.20 16.88
CA GLY A 158 2.58 10.19 15.90
C GLY A 158 2.55 9.64 14.47
N TYR A 159 2.25 8.35 14.30
CA TYR A 159 2.18 7.75 12.96
C TYR A 159 0.84 8.07 12.29
N PRO A 160 0.85 8.55 11.04
CA PRO A 160 -0.38 8.77 10.29
C PRO A 160 -1.07 7.44 9.99
N VAL A 161 -2.37 7.36 10.23
CA VAL A 161 -3.19 6.19 9.92
C VAL A 161 -4.09 6.53 8.74
N ALA A 162 -3.86 5.86 7.60
CA ALA A 162 -4.68 6.07 6.42
C ALA A 162 -6.02 5.36 6.54
N GLU A 163 -6.02 4.10 6.99
CA GLU A 163 -7.24 3.29 7.10
C GLU A 163 -7.14 2.23 8.20
N ASP A 164 -8.32 1.86 8.72
CA ASP A 164 -8.50 0.72 9.62
C ASP A 164 -9.39 -0.32 8.93
N ILE A 165 -8.80 -1.43 8.54
CA ILE A 165 -9.42 -2.43 7.68
C ILE A 165 -9.63 -3.73 8.45
N GLY A 166 -10.88 -4.14 8.58
CA GLY A 166 -11.23 -5.43 9.16
C GLY A 166 -10.67 -6.60 8.32
N LEU A 167 -10.40 -7.72 8.97
CA LEU A 167 -9.98 -8.93 8.25
C LEU A 167 -11.19 -9.61 7.60
N HIS A 168 -11.14 -9.73 6.28
CA HIS A 168 -12.16 -10.40 5.50
C HIS A 168 -11.62 -11.67 4.86
N LYS A 169 -12.15 -12.84 5.24
CA LYS A 169 -11.75 -14.15 4.71
C LYS A 169 -11.95 -14.29 3.20
N SER A 170 -12.86 -13.51 2.62
CA SER A 170 -13.13 -13.51 1.18
C SER A 170 -12.01 -12.88 0.34
N ILE A 171 -11.19 -12.00 0.90
CA ILE A 171 -10.15 -11.30 0.15
C ILE A 171 -9.09 -12.27 -0.40
N PRO A 172 -8.43 -13.12 0.41
CA PRO A 172 -7.49 -14.09 -0.11
C PRO A 172 -8.11 -15.02 -1.16
N TYR A 173 -9.35 -15.47 -0.93
CA TYR A 173 -10.07 -16.32 -1.88
C TYR A 173 -10.27 -15.62 -3.23
N ASN A 174 -10.72 -14.36 -3.23
CA ASN A 174 -10.95 -13.60 -4.46
C ASN A 174 -9.65 -13.31 -5.22
N ILE A 175 -8.56 -13.04 -4.51
CA ILE A 175 -7.22 -12.88 -5.11
C ILE A 175 -6.79 -14.20 -5.77
N THR A 176 -6.87 -15.33 -5.04
CA THR A 176 -6.46 -16.64 -5.52
C THR A 176 -7.29 -17.11 -6.73
N THR A 177 -8.57 -16.77 -6.78
CA THR A 177 -9.47 -17.17 -7.87
C THR A 177 -9.47 -16.19 -9.04
N GLY A 178 -8.63 -15.16 -9.01
CA GLY A 178 -8.53 -14.14 -10.08
C GLY A 178 -9.80 -13.31 -10.26
N ARG A 179 -10.67 -13.27 -9.25
CA ARG A 179 -11.87 -12.41 -9.29
C ARG A 179 -11.44 -10.98 -9.10
N ILE A 180 -11.70 -10.17 -10.11
CA ILE A 180 -11.45 -8.73 -10.06
C ILE A 180 -12.22 -8.14 -8.88
N TRP A 181 -11.56 -7.28 -8.15
CA TRP A 181 -12.03 -6.56 -6.99
C TRP A 181 -13.51 -6.14 -7.01
N SER A 182 -14.01 -5.64 -8.15
CA SER A 182 -15.37 -5.14 -8.29
C SER A 182 -16.48 -6.21 -8.28
N MET A 183 -16.12 -7.49 -8.46
CA MET A 183 -17.10 -8.55 -8.76
C MET A 183 -17.46 -9.45 -7.57
N GLY A 184 -16.82 -9.32 -6.41
CA GLY A 184 -17.02 -10.31 -5.34
C GLY A 184 -17.02 -9.81 -3.89
N LEU A 185 -16.74 -8.53 -3.62
CA LEU A 185 -16.74 -8.00 -2.26
C LEU A 185 -17.96 -7.11 -1.98
N ALA A 186 -18.56 -7.29 -0.82
CA ALA A 186 -19.60 -6.37 -0.34
C ALA A 186 -19.04 -4.94 -0.23
N ALA A 187 -19.89 -3.92 -0.46
CA ALA A 187 -19.47 -2.51 -0.43
C ALA A 187 -18.68 -2.16 0.82
N ARG A 188 -19.17 -2.56 2.01
CA ARG A 188 -18.49 -2.35 3.30
C ARG A 188 -17.06 -2.89 3.38
N SER A 189 -16.73 -3.92 2.59
CA SER A 189 -15.38 -4.50 2.54
C SER A 189 -14.49 -3.81 1.52
N ARG A 190 -15.08 -3.10 0.54
CA ARG A 190 -14.36 -2.35 -0.49
C ARG A 190 -14.02 -0.93 -0.06
N THR A 191 -14.97 -0.27 0.61
CA THR A 191 -14.86 1.17 0.95
C THR A 191 -13.53 1.54 1.61
N PRO A 192 -12.98 0.83 2.60
CA PRO A 192 -11.71 1.21 3.20
C PRO A 192 -10.55 1.20 2.19
N TYR A 193 -10.54 0.26 1.26
CA TYR A 193 -9.48 0.21 0.24
C TYR A 193 -9.66 1.28 -0.85
N GLU A 194 -10.91 1.59 -1.20
CA GLU A 194 -11.21 2.70 -2.12
C GLU A 194 -10.84 4.05 -1.48
N ASN A 195 -11.06 4.19 -0.17
CA ASN A 195 -10.60 5.35 0.61
C ASN A 195 -9.07 5.45 0.60
N LEU A 196 -8.38 4.35 0.90
CA LEU A 196 -6.91 4.30 0.85
C LEU A 196 -6.39 4.74 -0.52
N TYR A 197 -6.95 4.18 -1.61
CA TYR A 197 -6.59 4.56 -2.96
C TYR A 197 -6.78 6.07 -3.22
N ARG A 198 -7.95 6.63 -2.84
CA ARG A 198 -8.26 8.05 -3.00
C ARG A 198 -7.32 8.93 -2.20
N LYS A 199 -7.06 8.58 -0.95
CA LYS A 199 -6.13 9.32 -0.07
C LYS A 199 -4.71 9.34 -0.64
N ILE A 200 -4.22 8.22 -1.15
CA ILE A 200 -2.91 8.16 -1.83
C ILE A 200 -2.89 9.12 -3.03
N SER A 201 -3.91 9.08 -3.88
CA SER A 201 -3.99 9.98 -5.04
C SER A 201 -3.97 11.46 -4.61
N THR A 202 -4.78 11.82 -3.62
CA THR A 202 -4.82 13.20 -3.08
C THR A 202 -3.49 13.61 -2.46
N ALA A 203 -2.83 12.73 -1.74
CA ALA A 203 -1.53 13.03 -1.13
C ALA A 203 -0.47 13.33 -2.19
N VAL A 204 -0.37 12.51 -3.24
CA VAL A 204 0.59 12.72 -4.33
C VAL A 204 0.27 13.98 -5.13
N GLU A 205 -1.02 14.28 -5.39
CA GLU A 205 -1.43 15.53 -6.04
C GLU A 205 -0.98 16.75 -5.22
N ARG A 206 -1.25 16.78 -3.89
CA ARG A 206 -0.81 17.87 -3.01
C ARG A 206 0.73 18.01 -2.97
N MET A 207 1.45 16.89 -2.96
CA MET A 207 2.91 16.91 -3.01
C MET A 207 3.43 17.48 -4.34
N SER A 208 2.77 17.18 -5.46
CA SER A 208 3.10 17.76 -6.78
C SER A 208 2.85 19.28 -6.82
N ASP A 209 1.92 19.78 -6.01
CA ASP A 209 1.63 21.20 -5.82
C ASP A 209 2.57 21.88 -4.79
N GLY A 210 3.58 21.16 -4.31
CA GLY A 210 4.61 21.67 -3.40
C GLY A 210 4.31 21.53 -1.90
N VAL A 211 3.24 20.79 -1.53
CA VAL A 211 2.93 20.48 -0.13
C VAL A 211 3.88 19.40 0.38
N THR A 212 4.67 19.67 1.40
CA THR A 212 5.65 18.71 1.95
C THR A 212 5.09 17.84 3.06
N ASP A 213 4.02 18.25 3.72
CA ASP A 213 3.33 17.49 4.77
C ASP A 213 1.88 17.23 4.38
N VAL A 214 1.58 15.96 4.12
CA VAL A 214 0.26 15.49 3.71
C VAL A 214 -0.48 14.76 4.84
N HIS A 215 -0.11 15.01 6.10
CA HIS A 215 -0.69 14.33 7.26
C HIS A 215 -2.22 14.47 7.33
N GLU A 216 -2.75 15.63 7.00
CA GLU A 216 -4.19 15.93 7.01
C GLU A 216 -4.99 15.02 6.06
N VAL A 217 -4.39 14.63 4.93
CA VAL A 217 -5.06 13.75 3.95
C VAL A 217 -5.46 12.42 4.59
N TRP A 218 -4.65 11.92 5.51
CA TRP A 218 -4.90 10.63 6.14
C TRP A 218 -6.03 10.67 7.17
N ALA A 219 -6.29 11.83 7.76
CA ALA A 219 -7.38 12.04 8.72
C ALA A 219 -8.76 12.24 8.06
N GLU A 220 -8.80 12.60 6.77
CA GLU A 220 -10.04 12.85 6.04
C GLU A 220 -10.89 11.55 5.94
N GLY A 221 -12.12 11.58 6.44
CA GLY A 221 -13.09 10.48 6.33
C GLY A 221 -12.97 9.38 7.39
N SER A 222 -12.19 9.58 8.46
CA SER A 222 -12.19 8.70 9.65
C SER A 222 -13.23 9.07 10.70
N GLY A 223 -14.12 10.01 10.38
CA GLY A 223 -15.20 10.49 11.22
C GLY A 223 -16.57 10.07 10.69
N GLU A 224 -17.25 9.27 11.50
CA GLU A 224 -18.72 9.13 11.60
C GLU A 224 -19.51 8.68 10.35
N GLU A 225 -19.86 7.40 10.30
CA GLU A 225 -21.25 6.94 10.11
C GLU A 225 -21.53 5.77 11.06
#